data_89545b0a763bad2cd3394084c31f9631
#
_entry.id   89545b0a763bad2cd3394084c31f9631
#
_cell.length_a   1.000
_cell.length_b   1.000
_cell.length_c   1.000
_cell.angle_alpha   90.00
_cell.angle_beta   90.00
_cell.angle_gamma   90.00
#
_symmetry.space_group_name_H-M   'P 1'
#
loop_
_entity.id
_entity.type
_entity.pdbx_description
1 polymer ?
#
loop_
_entity_poly.entity_id
_entity_poly.type
_entity_poly.pdbx_seq_one_letter_code
_entity_poly.pdbx_strand_id
1 'polypeptide(L)'
;QARAPLPPPTPAEPPQDKQAALLAVWNEARPLSGSPAALYLQTRGIPPAAFQTALNIRHCSALPLWATDTSGKPLLIGHFPAMLAAITTPSGQLQGLHKTYLHSVSGGAWQKLAACHPQTGEPSPAKKMQARHPAALKGAAVNLFPPDRQGRLIVAEGIETALAARALFGLPAAAALSAYGMAAFEWPPETLELFICADNDTSNTGRHAADTLAKRAITAGIKAQIWQPETAGFDALDELNRRKKTGSR
;
A
#
# COMPACT_ATOMS: atom_id res chain seq x y z
N GLN A 1 -2.20 -50.27 28.94
CA GLN A 1 -3.41 -49.80 28.22
C GLN A 1 -2.98 -48.97 27.04
N ALA A 2 -3.24 -49.42 25.82
CA ALA A 2 -2.96 -48.69 24.59
C ALA A 2 -3.92 -47.49 24.48
N ARG A 3 -3.36 -46.29 24.28
CA ARG A 3 -4.11 -45.06 24.08
C ARG A 3 -4.80 -45.11 22.70
N ALA A 4 -6.12 -44.91 22.66
CA ALA A 4 -6.88 -44.89 21.42
C ALA A 4 -6.31 -43.81 20.44
N PRO A 5 -6.23 -44.08 19.13
CA PRO A 5 -5.76 -43.10 18.17
C PRO A 5 -6.67 -41.86 18.19
N LEU A 6 -6.06 -40.66 18.11
CA LEU A 6 -6.77 -39.39 18.02
C LEU A 6 -7.60 -39.38 16.73
N PRO A 7 -8.84 -38.86 16.76
CA PRO A 7 -9.66 -38.72 15.55
C PRO A 7 -8.91 -37.84 14.54
N PRO A 8 -9.06 -38.11 13.23
CA PRO A 8 -8.46 -37.24 12.20
C PRO A 8 -8.93 -35.80 12.38
N PRO A 9 -8.07 -34.81 12.10
CA PRO A 9 -8.47 -33.41 12.20
C PRO A 9 -9.65 -33.12 11.26
N THR A 10 -10.67 -32.46 11.80
CA THR A 10 -11.83 -32.01 11.00
C THR A 10 -11.31 -31.14 9.87
N PRO A 11 -11.75 -31.36 8.59
CA PRO A 11 -11.35 -30.50 7.50
C PRO A 11 -11.67 -29.03 7.84
N ALA A 12 -10.68 -28.15 7.74
CA ALA A 12 -10.89 -26.72 7.95
C ALA A 12 -11.92 -26.21 6.94
N GLU A 13 -12.94 -25.47 7.41
CA GLU A 13 -13.89 -24.81 6.52
C GLU A 13 -13.12 -23.96 5.50
N PRO A 14 -13.56 -23.94 4.22
CA PRO A 14 -12.91 -23.11 3.21
C PRO A 14 -12.95 -21.64 3.66
N PRO A 15 -11.86 -20.88 3.48
CA PRO A 15 -11.79 -19.50 3.93
C PRO A 15 -12.91 -18.69 3.27
N GLN A 16 -13.68 -17.98 4.09
CA GLN A 16 -14.80 -17.15 3.63
C GLN A 16 -14.31 -16.05 2.67
N ASP A 17 -14.91 -15.98 1.48
CA ASP A 17 -14.64 -14.91 0.52
C ASP A 17 -15.30 -13.62 0.97
N LYS A 18 -14.47 -12.60 1.25
CA LYS A 18 -14.91 -11.28 1.73
C LYS A 18 -15.11 -10.26 0.61
N GLN A 19 -15.17 -10.68 -0.66
CA GLN A 19 -15.24 -9.78 -1.81
C GLN A 19 -16.40 -8.79 -1.74
N ALA A 20 -17.60 -9.26 -1.40
CA ALA A 20 -18.78 -8.40 -1.31
C ALA A 20 -18.61 -7.30 -0.24
N ALA A 21 -18.06 -7.64 0.93
CA ALA A 21 -17.79 -6.67 1.99
C ALA A 21 -16.72 -5.64 1.60
N LEU A 22 -15.67 -6.06 0.90
CA LEU A 22 -14.63 -5.16 0.39
C LEU A 22 -15.19 -4.20 -0.67
N LEU A 23 -16.02 -4.72 -1.59
CA LEU A 23 -16.68 -3.90 -2.62
C LEU A 23 -17.64 -2.89 -2.01
N ALA A 24 -18.41 -3.26 -0.99
CA ALA A 24 -19.29 -2.33 -0.29
C ALA A 24 -18.51 -1.13 0.28
N VAL A 25 -17.43 -1.40 1.03
CA VAL A 25 -16.55 -0.35 1.58
C VAL A 25 -15.91 0.50 0.47
N TRP A 26 -15.46 -0.12 -0.62
CA TRP A 26 -14.86 0.58 -1.75
C TRP A 26 -15.84 1.50 -2.46
N ASN A 27 -17.09 1.06 -2.66
CA ASN A 27 -18.12 1.81 -3.38
C ASN A 27 -18.66 3.01 -2.59
N GLU A 28 -18.63 2.95 -1.26
CA GLU A 28 -18.98 4.08 -0.38
C GLU A 28 -17.88 5.17 -0.37
N ALA A 29 -16.67 4.81 -0.72
CA ALA A 29 -15.55 5.75 -0.73
C ALA A 29 -15.67 6.77 -1.87
N ARG A 30 -15.26 8.00 -1.61
CA ARG A 30 -15.36 9.16 -2.51
C ARG A 30 -14.04 9.42 -3.24
N PRO A 31 -14.05 10.15 -4.36
CA PRO A 31 -12.85 10.61 -5.02
C PRO A 31 -11.88 11.31 -4.07
N LEU A 32 -10.59 11.22 -4.39
CA LEU A 32 -9.51 11.77 -3.57
C LEU A 32 -9.49 13.30 -3.54
N SER A 33 -9.89 13.96 -4.63
CA SER A 33 -9.80 15.41 -4.79
C SER A 33 -10.54 16.17 -3.68
N GLY A 34 -9.89 17.19 -3.09
CA GLY A 34 -10.45 18.03 -2.02
C GLY A 34 -10.67 17.32 -0.68
N SER A 35 -10.25 16.07 -0.54
CA SER A 35 -10.46 15.26 0.66
C SER A 35 -9.35 15.39 1.69
N PRO A 36 -9.59 15.01 2.96
CA PRO A 36 -8.57 14.79 3.98
C PRO A 36 -7.40 13.93 3.50
N ALA A 37 -7.65 12.91 2.68
CA ALA A 37 -6.60 12.06 2.14
C ALA A 37 -5.72 12.80 1.11
N ALA A 38 -6.29 13.68 0.29
CA ALA A 38 -5.50 14.52 -0.60
C ALA A 38 -4.65 15.54 0.19
N LEU A 39 -5.21 16.16 1.22
CA LEU A 39 -4.47 17.07 2.11
C LEU A 39 -3.36 16.34 2.86
N TYR A 40 -3.60 15.10 3.30
CA TYR A 40 -2.55 14.25 3.89
C TYR A 40 -1.38 14.05 2.92
N LEU A 41 -1.64 13.67 1.66
CA LEU A 41 -0.58 13.48 0.67
C LEU A 41 0.20 14.78 0.41
N GLN A 42 -0.49 15.93 0.35
CA GLN A 42 0.16 17.24 0.24
C GLN A 42 1.01 17.57 1.46
N THR A 43 0.50 17.30 2.68
CA THR A 43 1.27 17.47 3.94
C THR A 43 2.54 16.60 3.92
N ARG A 44 2.50 15.43 3.31
CA ARG A 44 3.68 14.58 3.09
C ARG A 44 4.64 15.10 2.02
N GLY A 45 4.30 16.20 1.36
CA GLY A 45 5.11 16.80 0.31
C GLY A 45 4.86 16.22 -1.09
N ILE A 46 3.84 15.42 -1.31
CA ILE A 46 3.50 14.87 -2.64
C ILE A 46 2.65 15.90 -3.38
N PRO A 47 3.08 16.36 -4.58
CA PRO A 47 2.34 17.37 -5.34
C PRO A 47 1.03 16.77 -5.90
N PRO A 48 -0.06 17.56 -5.99
CA PRO A 48 -1.34 17.10 -6.53
C PRO A 48 -1.24 16.39 -7.88
N ALA A 49 -0.40 16.89 -8.80
CA ALA A 49 -0.19 16.28 -10.11
C ALA A 49 0.27 14.81 -10.06
N ALA A 50 0.88 14.38 -8.94
CA ALA A 50 1.33 13.00 -8.77
C ALA A 50 0.21 12.02 -8.39
N PHE A 51 -0.96 12.51 -7.88
CA PHE A 51 -2.02 11.63 -7.39
C PHE A 51 -3.44 11.96 -7.87
N GLN A 52 -3.70 13.14 -8.44
CA GLN A 52 -5.07 13.56 -8.81
C GLN A 52 -5.76 12.61 -9.79
N THR A 53 -5.01 11.93 -10.64
CA THR A 53 -5.52 10.98 -11.64
C THR A 53 -5.26 9.52 -11.27
N ALA A 54 -4.87 9.25 -10.03
CA ALA A 54 -4.66 7.88 -9.55
C ALA A 54 -5.99 7.13 -9.48
N LEU A 55 -6.00 5.87 -9.98
CA LEU A 55 -7.23 5.10 -10.18
C LEU A 55 -7.72 4.40 -8.91
N ASN A 56 -6.83 3.71 -8.22
CA ASN A 56 -7.16 2.79 -7.14
C ASN A 56 -6.95 3.40 -5.75
N ILE A 57 -7.25 4.70 -5.61
CA ILE A 57 -7.14 5.43 -4.35
C ILE A 57 -8.35 6.35 -4.16
N ARG A 58 -8.95 6.28 -2.99
CA ARG A 58 -10.16 7.03 -2.61
C ARG A 58 -10.06 7.53 -1.17
N HIS A 59 -11.06 8.30 -0.76
CA HIS A 59 -11.23 8.78 0.60
C HIS A 59 -12.51 8.24 1.22
N CYS A 60 -12.44 7.80 2.49
CA CYS A 60 -13.59 7.50 3.33
C CYS A 60 -13.61 8.50 4.50
N SER A 61 -14.75 9.14 4.75
CA SER A 61 -14.86 10.19 5.79
C SER A 61 -14.93 9.63 7.21
N ALA A 62 -15.43 8.39 7.38
CA ALA A 62 -15.67 7.78 8.68
C ALA A 62 -15.56 6.25 8.61
N LEU A 63 -14.32 5.73 8.45
CA LEU A 63 -14.07 4.30 8.39
C LEU A 63 -13.87 3.73 9.81
N PRO A 64 -14.55 2.62 10.20
CA PRO A 64 -14.33 2.01 11.50
C PRO A 64 -12.92 1.43 11.64
N LEU A 65 -12.27 1.78 12.76
CA LEU A 65 -10.99 1.20 13.18
C LEU A 65 -11.26 0.18 14.29
N TRP A 66 -10.90 -1.06 14.01
CA TRP A 66 -11.08 -2.18 14.93
C TRP A 66 -9.74 -2.64 15.52
N ALA A 67 -9.76 -3.04 16.78
CA ALA A 67 -8.71 -3.80 17.46
C ALA A 67 -9.27 -5.15 17.93
N THR A 68 -8.46 -5.92 18.63
CA THR A 68 -8.87 -7.14 19.30
C THR A 68 -8.74 -6.91 20.80
N ASP A 69 -9.80 -7.11 21.57
CA ASP A 69 -9.75 -6.94 23.02
C ASP A 69 -8.91 -8.03 23.71
N THR A 70 -8.71 -7.90 25.01
CA THR A 70 -7.94 -8.85 25.83
C THR A 70 -8.54 -10.27 25.86
N SER A 71 -9.80 -10.45 25.44
CA SER A 71 -10.46 -11.77 25.29
C SER A 71 -10.43 -12.33 23.86
N GLY A 72 -9.79 -11.63 22.90
CA GLY A 72 -9.70 -12.04 21.51
C GLY A 72 -10.90 -11.60 20.63
N LYS A 73 -11.80 -10.76 21.14
CA LYS A 73 -13.00 -10.30 20.41
C LYS A 73 -12.75 -8.95 19.71
N PRO A 74 -13.46 -8.67 18.60
CA PRO A 74 -13.40 -7.36 17.95
C PRO A 74 -13.80 -6.22 18.90
N LEU A 75 -12.96 -5.18 18.96
CA LEU A 75 -13.17 -3.97 19.74
C LEU A 75 -13.12 -2.75 18.81
N LEU A 76 -14.19 -1.98 18.72
CA LEU A 76 -14.22 -0.74 17.95
C LEU A 76 -13.43 0.35 18.69
N ILE A 77 -12.39 0.90 18.07
CA ILE A 77 -11.64 2.05 18.59
C ILE A 77 -12.39 3.36 18.26
N GLY A 78 -12.97 3.46 17.08
CA GLY A 78 -13.69 4.63 16.61
C GLY A 78 -13.87 4.64 15.10
N HIS A 79 -14.42 5.77 14.59
CA HIS A 79 -14.59 6.02 13.16
C HIS A 79 -13.71 7.21 12.78
N PHE A 80 -12.86 7.03 11.77
CA PHE A 80 -11.88 8.03 11.39
C PHE A 80 -11.85 8.22 9.88
N PRO A 81 -11.52 9.44 9.40
CA PRO A 81 -11.18 9.64 8.01
C PRO A 81 -10.04 8.72 7.58
N ALA A 82 -10.11 8.20 6.37
CA ALA A 82 -9.08 7.30 5.87
C ALA A 82 -8.81 7.49 4.38
N MET A 83 -7.56 7.38 3.98
CA MET A 83 -7.18 7.07 2.62
C MET A 83 -7.38 5.58 2.40
N LEU A 84 -8.19 5.24 1.41
CA LEU A 84 -8.54 3.88 1.04
C LEU A 84 -7.91 3.56 -0.32
N ALA A 85 -7.16 2.46 -0.40
CA ALA A 85 -6.55 2.02 -1.65
C ALA A 85 -6.97 0.59 -1.98
N ALA A 86 -7.44 0.38 -3.21
CA ALA A 86 -7.80 -0.95 -3.71
C ALA A 86 -6.54 -1.70 -4.13
N ILE A 87 -6.38 -2.89 -3.55
CA ILE A 87 -5.33 -3.84 -3.94
C ILE A 87 -5.93 -4.73 -5.01
N THR A 88 -5.36 -4.70 -6.21
CA THR A 88 -5.92 -5.38 -7.37
C THR A 88 -4.90 -6.28 -8.05
N THR A 89 -5.38 -7.31 -8.74
CA THR A 89 -4.57 -8.05 -9.72
C THR A 89 -4.18 -7.13 -10.88
N PRO A 90 -3.25 -7.53 -11.76
CA PRO A 90 -2.96 -6.83 -13.01
C PRO A 90 -4.20 -6.61 -13.90
N SER A 91 -5.17 -7.52 -13.86
CA SER A 91 -6.44 -7.42 -14.60
C SER A 91 -7.50 -6.55 -13.90
N GLY A 92 -7.18 -5.90 -12.77
CA GLY A 92 -8.08 -5.00 -12.04
C GLY A 92 -9.03 -5.67 -11.05
N GLN A 93 -8.95 -6.99 -10.82
CA GLN A 93 -9.81 -7.68 -9.87
C GLN A 93 -9.41 -7.31 -8.42
N LEU A 94 -10.37 -6.88 -7.61
CA LEU A 94 -10.17 -6.51 -6.20
C LEU A 94 -9.76 -7.73 -5.36
N GLN A 95 -8.62 -7.64 -4.71
CA GLN A 95 -8.04 -8.65 -3.82
C GLN A 95 -8.02 -8.22 -2.35
N GLY A 96 -8.11 -6.93 -2.10
CA GLY A 96 -8.09 -6.37 -0.76
C GLY A 96 -8.19 -4.84 -0.74
N LEU A 97 -8.21 -4.30 0.46
CA LEU A 97 -8.16 -2.86 0.72
C LEU A 97 -7.01 -2.54 1.66
N HIS A 98 -6.20 -1.56 1.29
CA HIS A 98 -5.26 -0.90 2.20
C HIS A 98 -5.92 0.36 2.75
N LYS A 99 -5.89 0.53 4.07
CA LYS A 99 -6.52 1.60 4.83
C LYS A 99 -5.43 2.40 5.54
N THR A 100 -5.35 3.71 5.29
CA THR A 100 -4.50 4.61 6.08
C THR A 100 -5.41 5.57 6.82
N TYR A 101 -5.58 5.35 8.13
CA TYR A 101 -6.41 6.20 8.98
C TYR A 101 -5.71 7.53 9.25
N LEU A 102 -6.50 8.61 9.28
CA LEU A 102 -6.02 9.98 9.30
C LEU A 102 -6.67 10.78 10.43
N HIS A 103 -5.99 11.82 10.88
CA HIS A 103 -6.55 12.86 11.75
C HIS A 103 -6.04 14.23 11.33
N SER A 104 -6.82 15.27 11.65
CA SER A 104 -6.39 16.65 11.48
C SER A 104 -5.52 17.08 12.66
N VAL A 105 -4.52 17.91 12.37
CA VAL A 105 -3.70 18.59 13.39
C VAL A 105 -3.86 20.09 13.26
N SER A 106 -3.33 20.84 14.24
CA SER A 106 -3.35 22.29 14.23
C SER A 106 -2.87 22.88 12.89
N GLY A 107 -3.53 23.94 12.41
CA GLY A 107 -3.23 24.56 11.12
C GLY A 107 -3.83 23.86 9.90
N GLY A 108 -4.77 22.91 10.08
CA GLY A 108 -5.48 22.26 8.98
C GLY A 108 -4.70 21.17 8.24
N ALA A 109 -3.51 20.81 8.71
CA ALA A 109 -2.75 19.72 8.16
C ALA A 109 -3.32 18.35 8.56
N TRP A 110 -3.09 17.33 7.73
CA TRP A 110 -3.55 15.97 7.98
C TRP A 110 -2.38 15.00 8.11
N GLN A 111 -2.46 14.12 9.09
CA GLN A 111 -1.41 13.14 9.42
C GLN A 111 -2.00 11.75 9.60
N LYS A 112 -1.15 10.73 9.66
CA LYS A 112 -1.55 9.37 10.05
C LYS A 112 -2.09 9.42 11.48
N LEU A 113 -3.21 8.71 11.70
CA LEU A 113 -3.87 8.65 12.99
C LEU A 113 -2.91 8.11 14.06
N ALA A 114 -2.82 8.84 15.16
CA ALA A 114 -2.17 8.40 16.39
C ALA A 114 -3.25 7.99 17.39
N ALA A 115 -3.72 6.75 17.31
CA ALA A 115 -4.69 6.18 18.24
C ALA A 115 -4.04 5.11 19.12
N CYS A 116 -4.56 4.94 20.34
CA CYS A 116 -4.14 3.88 21.24
C CYS A 116 -5.26 2.85 21.42
N HIS A 117 -4.88 1.63 21.75
CA HIS A 117 -5.80 0.57 22.10
C HIS A 117 -6.51 0.94 23.42
N PRO A 118 -7.86 0.93 23.49
CA PRO A 118 -8.60 1.45 24.65
C PRO A 118 -8.33 0.71 25.96
N GLN A 119 -7.97 -0.58 25.89
CA GLN A 119 -7.74 -1.40 27.09
C GLN A 119 -6.26 -1.50 27.49
N THR A 120 -5.33 -1.51 26.51
CA THR A 120 -3.91 -1.70 26.79
C THR A 120 -3.09 -0.41 26.75
N GLY A 121 -3.63 0.66 26.17
CA GLY A 121 -2.90 1.91 25.94
C GLY A 121 -1.84 1.85 24.82
N GLU A 122 -1.62 0.69 24.22
CA GLU A 122 -0.61 0.52 23.16
C GLU A 122 -1.02 1.25 21.87
N PRO A 123 -0.04 1.77 21.09
CA PRO A 123 -0.32 2.42 19.82
C PRO A 123 -1.01 1.48 18.84
N SER A 124 -2.13 1.92 18.26
CA SER A 124 -2.81 1.22 17.17
C SER A 124 -2.19 1.58 15.83
N PRO A 125 -1.88 0.60 14.95
CA PRO A 125 -1.37 0.90 13.62
C PRO A 125 -2.34 1.76 12.80
N ALA A 126 -1.85 2.89 12.29
CA ALA A 126 -2.63 3.75 11.39
C ALA A 126 -2.87 3.12 10.01
N LYS A 127 -2.07 2.13 9.63
CA LYS A 127 -2.21 1.38 8.38
C LYS A 127 -2.75 -0.02 8.67
N LYS A 128 -3.78 -0.43 7.93
CA LYS A 128 -4.33 -1.79 8.01
C LYS A 128 -4.64 -2.30 6.61
N MET A 129 -4.43 -3.59 6.40
CA MET A 129 -4.85 -4.28 5.19
C MET A 129 -5.97 -5.27 5.50
N GLN A 130 -6.91 -5.39 4.57
CA GLN A 130 -7.97 -6.38 4.60
C GLN A 130 -7.95 -7.14 3.29
N ALA A 131 -7.60 -8.42 3.35
CA ALA A 131 -7.57 -9.29 2.18
C ALA A 131 -8.94 -9.92 1.94
N ARG A 132 -9.23 -10.24 0.68
CA ARG A 132 -10.41 -10.99 0.25
C ARG A 132 -10.44 -12.38 0.89
N HIS A 133 -9.32 -13.08 0.88
CA HIS A 133 -9.08 -14.36 1.54
C HIS A 133 -7.56 -14.49 1.84
N PRO A 134 -7.12 -15.45 2.65
CA PRO A 134 -5.70 -15.73 2.82
C PRO A 134 -5.03 -15.93 1.45
N ALA A 135 -3.83 -15.42 1.29
CA ALA A 135 -3.04 -15.41 0.05
C ALA A 135 -3.58 -14.56 -1.12
N ALA A 136 -4.76 -13.91 -1.03
CA ALA A 136 -5.29 -13.07 -2.11
C ALA A 136 -4.37 -11.91 -2.52
N LEU A 137 -3.51 -11.44 -1.61
CA LEU A 137 -2.61 -10.31 -1.86
C LEU A 137 -1.32 -10.70 -2.57
N LYS A 138 -1.06 -12.01 -2.78
CA LYS A 138 0.16 -12.44 -3.49
C LYS A 138 0.10 -11.99 -4.95
N GLY A 139 1.12 -11.24 -5.38
CA GLY A 139 1.20 -10.67 -6.73
C GLY A 139 0.34 -9.42 -6.94
N ALA A 140 -0.67 -9.18 -6.11
CA ALA A 140 -1.53 -8.01 -6.19
C ALA A 140 -0.84 -6.75 -5.63
N ALA A 141 -1.26 -5.58 -6.12
CA ALA A 141 -0.71 -4.28 -5.74
C ALA A 141 -1.78 -3.19 -5.77
N VAL A 142 -1.47 -2.03 -5.24
CA VAL A 142 -2.24 -0.81 -5.54
C VAL A 142 -1.74 -0.27 -6.89
N ASN A 143 -2.42 -0.67 -7.96
CA ASN A 143 -2.14 -0.21 -9.32
C ASN A 143 -2.66 1.23 -9.48
N LEU A 144 -1.85 2.22 -9.09
CA LEU A 144 -2.23 3.64 -9.09
C LEU A 144 -2.43 4.18 -10.51
N PHE A 145 -1.64 3.70 -11.45
CA PHE A 145 -1.68 4.08 -12.87
C PHE A 145 -1.39 2.86 -13.74
N PRO A 146 -1.97 2.79 -14.96
CA PRO A 146 -1.53 1.81 -15.96
C PRO A 146 -0.12 2.17 -16.46
N PRO A 147 0.63 1.24 -17.05
CA PRO A 147 1.86 1.53 -17.78
C PRO A 147 1.65 2.63 -18.82
N ASP A 148 2.69 3.42 -19.10
CA ASP A 148 2.61 4.44 -20.16
C ASP A 148 2.60 3.82 -21.57
N ARG A 149 2.52 4.68 -22.60
CA ARG A 149 2.49 4.23 -24.00
C ARG A 149 3.75 3.47 -24.42
N GLN A 150 4.87 3.58 -23.68
CA GLN A 150 6.09 2.84 -23.88
C GLN A 150 6.17 1.59 -23.00
N GLY A 151 5.10 1.26 -22.26
CA GLY A 151 5.04 0.11 -21.37
C GLY A 151 5.88 0.27 -20.10
N ARG A 152 6.21 1.50 -19.68
CA ARG A 152 7.03 1.76 -18.48
C ARG A 152 6.16 1.91 -17.24
N LEU A 153 6.61 1.32 -16.14
CA LEU A 153 5.91 1.38 -14.84
C LEU A 153 6.90 1.43 -13.70
N ILE A 154 6.72 2.37 -12.77
CA ILE A 154 7.39 2.37 -11.47
C ILE A 154 6.73 1.36 -10.54
N VAL A 155 7.54 0.63 -9.77
CA VAL A 155 7.10 -0.18 -8.63
C VAL A 155 7.85 0.27 -7.39
N ALA A 156 7.12 0.60 -6.32
CA ALA A 156 7.70 0.93 -5.02
C ALA A 156 6.97 0.18 -3.90
N GLU A 157 7.55 0.14 -2.70
CA GLU A 157 6.91 -0.56 -1.59
C GLU A 157 5.67 0.18 -1.09
N GLY A 158 5.79 1.44 -0.70
CA GLY A 158 4.70 2.22 -0.12
C GLY A 158 3.88 3.01 -1.15
N ILE A 159 2.61 3.33 -0.82
CA ILE A 159 1.76 4.19 -1.66
C ILE A 159 2.37 5.59 -1.76
N GLU A 160 2.79 6.15 -0.64
CA GLU A 160 3.42 7.47 -0.57
C GLU A 160 4.75 7.48 -1.34
N THR A 161 5.55 6.41 -1.21
CA THR A 161 6.82 6.23 -1.93
C THR A 161 6.60 6.12 -3.43
N ALA A 162 5.58 5.36 -3.89
CA ALA A 162 5.22 5.22 -5.30
C ALA A 162 4.78 6.55 -5.92
N LEU A 163 3.95 7.32 -5.21
CA LEU A 163 3.51 8.66 -5.67
C LEU A 163 4.67 9.67 -5.68
N ALA A 164 5.59 9.59 -4.74
CA ALA A 164 6.79 10.41 -4.72
C ALA A 164 7.75 10.06 -5.86
N ALA A 165 7.95 8.77 -6.13
CA ALA A 165 8.72 8.30 -7.27
C ALA A 165 8.11 8.78 -8.61
N ARG A 166 6.77 8.73 -8.72
CA ARG A 166 6.08 9.33 -9.87
C ARG A 166 6.39 10.83 -10.02
N ALA A 167 6.38 11.58 -8.91
CA ALA A 167 6.71 13.02 -8.93
C ALA A 167 8.17 13.27 -9.33
N LEU A 168 9.10 12.40 -8.95
CA LEU A 168 10.52 12.51 -9.27
C LEU A 168 10.84 12.18 -10.74
N PHE A 169 10.20 11.15 -11.30
CA PHE A 169 10.59 10.54 -12.57
C PHE A 169 9.56 10.72 -13.69
N GLY A 170 8.35 11.20 -13.39
CA GLY A 170 7.31 11.44 -14.38
C GLY A 170 6.69 10.17 -14.98
N LEU A 171 6.95 8.98 -14.41
CA LEU A 171 6.43 7.71 -14.88
C LEU A 171 5.20 7.26 -14.07
N PRO A 172 4.27 6.46 -14.65
CA PRO A 172 3.20 5.82 -13.89
C PRO A 172 3.74 4.92 -12.80
N ALA A 173 2.95 4.70 -11.73
CA ALA A 173 3.43 3.98 -10.56
C ALA A 173 2.40 3.01 -9.98
N ALA A 174 2.89 1.94 -9.34
CA ALA A 174 2.17 0.99 -8.51
C ALA A 174 2.87 0.82 -7.16
N ALA A 175 2.10 0.51 -6.10
CA ALA A 175 2.62 0.24 -4.76
C ALA A 175 2.40 -1.22 -4.39
N ALA A 176 3.49 -1.93 -4.09
CA ALA A 176 3.49 -3.37 -3.77
C ALA A 176 3.18 -3.67 -2.29
N LEU A 177 3.10 -2.66 -1.43
CA LEU A 177 2.68 -2.62 -0.03
C LEU A 177 3.61 -3.29 0.99
N SER A 178 4.60 -4.03 0.55
CA SER A 178 5.65 -4.65 1.39
C SER A 178 6.79 -5.15 0.52
N ALA A 179 7.94 -5.45 1.12
CA ALA A 179 9.06 -6.11 0.45
C ALA A 179 8.63 -7.46 -0.16
N TYR A 180 7.84 -8.26 0.58
CA TYR A 180 7.27 -9.50 0.03
C TYR A 180 6.38 -9.24 -1.18
N GLY A 181 5.51 -8.23 -1.11
CA GLY A 181 4.65 -7.81 -2.22
C GLY A 181 5.48 -7.37 -3.43
N MET A 182 6.58 -6.62 -3.21
CA MET A 182 7.49 -6.20 -4.28
C MET A 182 8.15 -7.41 -4.95
N ALA A 183 8.71 -8.34 -4.18
CA ALA A 183 9.32 -9.55 -4.73
C ALA A 183 8.32 -10.42 -5.52
N ALA A 184 7.04 -10.45 -5.10
CA ALA A 184 5.97 -11.23 -5.71
C ALA A 184 5.15 -10.45 -6.76
N PHE A 185 5.41 -9.15 -6.95
CA PHE A 185 4.60 -8.27 -7.81
C PHE A 185 4.34 -8.87 -9.20
N GLU A 186 3.08 -8.89 -9.60
CA GLU A 186 2.64 -9.25 -10.94
C GLU A 186 2.29 -7.97 -11.70
N TRP A 187 2.95 -7.77 -12.82
CA TRP A 187 2.81 -6.55 -13.63
C TRP A 187 1.71 -6.68 -14.68
N PRO A 188 1.05 -5.57 -15.07
CA PRO A 188 0.11 -5.56 -16.20
C PRO A 188 0.74 -6.08 -17.50
N PRO A 189 -0.03 -6.76 -18.36
CA PRO A 189 0.49 -7.39 -19.59
C PRO A 189 1.19 -6.41 -20.54
N GLU A 190 0.80 -5.12 -20.50
CA GLU A 190 1.35 -4.05 -21.35
C GLU A 190 2.71 -3.56 -20.87
N THR A 191 3.21 -4.07 -19.73
CA THR A 191 4.49 -3.64 -19.15
C THR A 191 5.66 -4.19 -19.97
N LEU A 192 6.53 -3.29 -20.45
CA LEU A 192 7.76 -3.61 -21.17
C LEU A 192 9.02 -3.24 -20.37
N GLU A 193 8.87 -2.34 -19.38
CA GLU A 193 9.97 -1.89 -18.55
C GLU A 193 9.49 -1.58 -17.13
N LEU A 194 10.17 -2.12 -16.12
CA LEU A 194 9.97 -1.84 -14.70
C LEU A 194 11.08 -0.93 -14.16
N PHE A 195 10.69 0.19 -13.57
CA PHE A 195 11.55 1.05 -12.79
C PHE A 195 11.27 0.79 -11.30
N ILE A 196 12.14 0.01 -10.64
CA ILE A 196 11.92 -0.48 -9.28
C ILE A 196 12.57 0.48 -8.30
N CYS A 197 11.75 1.16 -7.49
CA CYS A 197 12.21 2.07 -6.43
C CYS A 197 12.33 1.32 -5.11
N ALA A 198 13.56 0.98 -4.73
CA ALA A 198 13.87 0.35 -3.45
C ALA A 198 14.16 1.40 -2.37
N ASP A 199 13.67 1.15 -1.16
CA ASP A 199 14.06 1.94 0.02
C ASP A 199 15.52 1.62 0.40
N ASN A 200 16.28 2.61 0.85
CA ASN A 200 17.66 2.42 1.31
C ASN A 200 17.70 2.18 2.82
N ASP A 201 17.02 1.12 3.26
CA ASP A 201 16.99 0.73 4.66
C ASP A 201 18.26 -0.05 5.07
N THR A 202 18.59 -0.01 6.37
CA THR A 202 19.77 -0.70 6.92
C THR A 202 19.67 -2.23 6.89
N SER A 203 18.45 -2.78 6.76
CA SER A 203 18.21 -4.22 6.67
C SER A 203 18.44 -4.79 5.27
N ASN A 204 18.55 -3.93 4.25
CA ASN A 204 18.57 -4.28 2.83
C ASN A 204 17.37 -5.12 2.35
N THR A 205 16.29 -5.20 3.13
CA THR A 205 15.11 -5.99 2.78
C THR A 205 14.45 -5.47 1.50
N GLY A 206 14.28 -4.15 1.37
CA GLY A 206 13.77 -3.51 0.16
C GLY A 206 14.66 -3.78 -1.05
N ARG A 207 15.99 -3.72 -0.90
CA ARG A 207 16.93 -4.03 -1.98
C ARG A 207 16.85 -5.47 -2.44
N HIS A 208 16.81 -6.44 -1.54
CA HIS A 208 16.66 -7.86 -1.90
C HIS A 208 15.34 -8.14 -2.62
N ALA A 209 14.26 -7.50 -2.20
CA ALA A 209 12.96 -7.61 -2.86
C ALA A 209 13.01 -7.04 -4.29
N ALA A 210 13.64 -5.88 -4.48
CA ALA A 210 13.85 -5.26 -5.79
C ALA A 210 14.71 -6.13 -6.71
N ASP A 211 15.81 -6.70 -6.21
CA ASP A 211 16.67 -7.62 -6.97
C ASP A 211 15.90 -8.88 -7.41
N THR A 212 15.02 -9.40 -6.54
CA THR A 212 14.18 -10.56 -6.87
C THR A 212 13.17 -10.21 -7.96
N LEU A 213 12.50 -9.07 -7.86
CA LEU A 213 11.57 -8.58 -8.89
C LEU A 213 12.28 -8.34 -10.21
N ALA A 214 13.45 -7.68 -10.20
CA ALA A 214 14.24 -7.41 -11.40
C ALA A 214 14.64 -8.69 -12.12
N LYS A 215 15.12 -9.71 -11.39
CA LYS A 215 15.46 -11.01 -11.96
C LYS A 215 14.26 -11.68 -12.64
N ARG A 216 13.10 -11.66 -12.00
CA ARG A 216 11.85 -12.20 -12.57
C ARG A 216 11.43 -11.46 -13.84
N ALA A 217 11.51 -10.13 -13.83
CA ALA A 217 11.18 -9.30 -14.99
C ALA A 217 12.11 -9.60 -16.17
N ILE A 218 13.42 -9.62 -15.95
CA ILE A 218 14.41 -9.91 -16.98
C ILE A 218 14.22 -11.32 -17.56
N THR A 219 13.95 -12.32 -16.71
CA THR A 219 13.64 -13.68 -17.16
C THR A 219 12.40 -13.75 -18.04
N ALA A 220 11.42 -12.88 -17.79
CA ALA A 220 10.20 -12.73 -18.59
C ALA A 220 10.38 -11.84 -19.84
N GLY A 221 11.60 -11.37 -20.14
CA GLY A 221 11.90 -10.51 -21.29
C GLY A 221 11.54 -9.04 -21.08
N ILE A 222 11.25 -8.60 -19.84
CA ILE A 222 10.92 -7.23 -19.47
C ILE A 222 12.19 -6.53 -18.99
N LYS A 223 12.44 -5.31 -19.46
CA LYS A 223 13.53 -4.49 -18.97
C LYS A 223 13.28 -4.12 -17.50
N ALA A 224 14.34 -4.16 -16.68
CA ALA A 224 14.25 -3.77 -15.28
C ALA A 224 15.43 -2.90 -14.87
N GLN A 225 15.12 -1.81 -14.19
CA GLN A 225 16.10 -0.91 -13.59
C GLN A 225 15.76 -0.72 -12.12
N ILE A 226 16.75 -0.82 -11.23
CA ILE A 226 16.59 -0.53 -9.81
C ILE A 226 17.16 0.84 -9.52
N TRP A 227 16.37 1.67 -8.87
CA TRP A 227 16.77 2.94 -8.30
C TRP A 227 16.63 2.89 -6.77
N GLN A 228 17.58 3.51 -6.09
CA GLN A 228 17.59 3.65 -4.63
C GLN A 228 18.17 5.02 -4.28
N PRO A 229 17.65 5.73 -3.28
CA PRO A 229 18.27 6.96 -2.79
C PRO A 229 19.72 6.71 -2.34
N GLU A 230 20.61 7.69 -2.52
CA GLU A 230 22.00 7.59 -2.06
C GLU A 230 22.11 7.64 -0.53
N THR A 231 21.23 8.40 0.12
CA THR A 231 21.23 8.57 1.57
C THR A 231 20.65 7.35 2.26
N ALA A 232 21.40 6.75 3.17
CA ALA A 232 20.92 5.64 3.99
C ALA A 232 19.69 6.02 4.82
N GLY A 233 18.70 5.15 4.91
CA GLY A 233 17.45 5.37 5.61
C GLY A 233 16.40 6.15 4.80
N PHE A 234 16.72 6.60 3.57
CA PHE A 234 15.79 7.35 2.71
C PHE A 234 14.97 6.42 1.82
N ASP A 235 13.74 6.85 1.56
CA ASP A 235 12.89 6.37 0.48
C ASP A 235 12.70 7.44 -0.63
N ALA A 236 11.90 7.17 -1.65
CA ALA A 236 11.65 8.15 -2.72
C ALA A 236 10.90 9.41 -2.21
N LEU A 237 10.14 9.32 -1.13
CA LEU A 237 9.47 10.47 -0.54
C LEU A 237 10.47 11.40 0.17
N ASP A 238 11.44 10.83 0.88
CA ASP A 238 12.51 11.61 1.52
C ASP A 238 13.35 12.33 0.47
N GLU A 239 13.69 11.65 -0.62
CA GLU A 239 14.43 12.24 -1.73
C GLU A 239 13.64 13.36 -2.42
N LEU A 240 12.33 13.19 -2.65
CA LEU A 240 11.46 14.23 -3.18
C LEU A 240 11.49 15.49 -2.29
N ASN A 241 11.34 15.29 -0.98
CA ASN A 241 11.33 16.38 -0.02
C ASN A 241 12.71 17.06 0.11
N ARG A 242 13.80 16.30 0.03
CA ARG A 242 15.16 16.83 -0.02
C ARG A 242 15.36 17.76 -1.22
N ARG A 243 14.98 17.30 -2.44
CA ARG A 243 15.10 18.11 -3.67
C ARG A 243 14.32 19.41 -3.61
N LYS A 244 13.13 19.40 -3.02
CA LYS A 244 12.35 20.64 -2.82
C LYS A 244 13.06 21.66 -1.95
N LYS A 245 13.71 21.22 -0.86
CA LYS A 245 14.45 22.10 0.04
C LYS A 245 15.71 22.68 -0.62
N THR A 246 16.35 21.92 -1.52
CA THR A 246 17.57 22.38 -2.21
C THR A 246 17.29 23.21 -3.46
N GLY A 247 16.16 23.00 -4.14
CA GLY A 247 15.74 23.77 -5.33
C GLY A 247 15.03 25.09 -5.06
N SER A 248 14.77 25.42 -3.77
CA SER A 248 14.17 26.69 -3.33
C SER A 248 15.21 27.75 -2.93
N ARG A 249 16.46 27.61 -3.35
CA ARG A 249 17.51 28.61 -3.16
C ARG A 249 17.85 29.31 -4.45
#